data_e3bc3a562cc106afca5852c8848fdcfe
#
_entry.id   e3bc3a562cc106afca5852c8848fdcfe
#
_cell.length_a   1.000
_cell.length_b   1.000
_cell.length_c   1.000
_cell.angle_alpha   90.00
_cell.angle_beta   90.00
_cell.angle_gamma   90.00
#
_symmetry.space_group_name_H-M   'P 1'
#
loop_
_entity.id
_entity.type
_entity.pdbx_description
1 polymer ?
#
loop_
_entity_poly.entity_id
_entity_poly.type
_entity_poly.pdbx_seq_one_letter_code
_entity_poly.pdbx_strand_id
1 'polypeptide(L)'
;MNKTVEIRTYNLKPGSRADFARIASMEAMPMLARWGTDVVRHGPSAHDEDTYFLIRAYASLDDRQQRQDAFYGSDEWIQGPRASILGLIENFTSLVLELDASTLAGLRNGTVQA
;
A
#
# COMPACT_ATOMS: atom_id res chain seq x y z
N MET A 1 0.10 10.18 20.36
CA MET A 1 0.81 8.90 20.17
C MET A 1 1.12 8.71 18.70
N ASN A 2 2.35 8.33 18.40
CA ASN A 2 2.79 8.18 17.02
C ASN A 2 2.51 6.80 16.48
N LYS A 3 2.35 6.73 15.17
CA LYS A 3 2.28 5.48 14.41
C LYS A 3 3.46 5.41 13.46
N THR A 4 3.88 4.20 13.16
CA THR A 4 4.86 3.94 12.12
C THR A 4 4.11 3.82 10.80
N VAL A 5 4.45 4.68 9.85
CA VAL A 5 3.72 4.78 8.59
C VAL A 5 4.65 4.48 7.43
N GLU A 6 4.21 3.60 6.55
CA GLU A 6 4.95 3.31 5.32
C GLU A 6 4.23 3.92 4.14
N ILE A 7 4.98 4.68 3.34
CA ILE A 7 4.51 5.17 2.05
C ILE A 7 5.27 4.40 0.99
N ARG A 8 4.56 3.56 0.25
CA ARG A 8 5.16 2.78 -0.83
C ARG A 8 4.75 3.37 -2.16
N THR A 9 5.74 3.54 -3.03
CA THR A 9 5.53 4.03 -4.39
C THR A 9 5.88 2.93 -5.36
N TYR A 10 4.90 2.54 -6.19
CA TYR A 10 5.10 1.54 -7.23
C TYR A 10 5.32 2.24 -8.57
N ASN A 11 6.44 1.91 -9.22
CA ASN A 11 6.66 2.30 -10.61
C ASN A 11 6.21 1.15 -11.48
N LEU A 12 5.19 1.39 -12.28
CA LEU A 12 4.50 0.34 -13.04
C LEU A 12 5.00 0.30 -14.47
N LYS A 13 4.84 -0.82 -15.11
CA LYS A 13 5.09 -0.93 -16.54
C LYS A 13 4.15 0.00 -17.29
N PRO A 14 4.61 0.61 -18.40
CA PRO A 14 3.78 1.58 -19.12
C PRO A 14 2.40 1.03 -19.48
N GLY A 15 1.37 1.82 -19.17
CA GLY A 15 -0.01 1.44 -19.45
C GLY A 15 -0.65 0.48 -18.48
N SER A 16 0.04 0.10 -17.38
CA SER A 16 -0.44 -0.92 -16.44
C SER A 16 -1.25 -0.38 -15.27
N ARG A 17 -1.34 0.94 -15.12
CA ARG A 17 -1.91 1.52 -13.88
C ARG A 17 -3.39 1.16 -13.67
N ALA A 18 -4.18 1.14 -14.73
CA ALA A 18 -5.59 0.79 -14.59
C ALA A 18 -5.78 -0.65 -14.10
N ASP A 19 -5.01 -1.58 -14.66
CA ASP A 19 -5.04 -2.98 -14.22
C ASP A 19 -4.54 -3.13 -12.79
N PHE A 20 -3.44 -2.45 -12.46
CA PHE A 20 -2.89 -2.48 -11.11
C PHE A 20 -3.92 -1.92 -10.10
N ALA A 21 -4.52 -0.78 -10.40
CA ALA A 21 -5.52 -0.16 -9.52
C ALA A 21 -6.71 -1.09 -9.28
N ARG A 22 -7.16 -1.79 -10.32
CA ARG A 22 -8.27 -2.73 -10.21
C ARG A 22 -7.93 -3.90 -9.29
N ILE A 23 -6.77 -4.54 -9.50
CA ILE A 23 -6.34 -5.67 -8.67
C ILE A 23 -6.09 -5.21 -7.23
N ALA A 24 -5.45 -4.04 -7.06
CA ALA A 24 -5.22 -3.48 -5.74
C ALA A 24 -6.53 -3.25 -4.99
N SER A 25 -7.48 -2.57 -5.62
CA SER A 25 -8.74 -2.21 -4.96
C SER A 25 -9.64 -3.41 -4.69
N MET A 26 -9.69 -4.37 -5.62
CA MET A 26 -10.63 -5.48 -5.51
C MET A 26 -10.06 -6.69 -4.79
N GLU A 27 -8.73 -6.87 -4.76
CA GLU A 27 -8.11 -8.06 -4.18
C GLU A 27 -7.08 -7.74 -3.10
N ALA A 28 -6.03 -6.99 -3.43
CA ALA A 28 -4.89 -6.82 -2.53
C ALA A 28 -5.22 -6.00 -1.28
N MET A 29 -5.91 -4.88 -1.41
CA MET A 29 -6.21 -4.02 -0.26
C MET A 29 -7.22 -4.65 0.69
N PRO A 30 -8.32 -5.28 0.21
CA PRO A 30 -9.18 -6.05 1.10
C PRO A 30 -8.46 -7.19 1.81
N MET A 31 -7.53 -7.85 1.11
CA MET A 31 -6.74 -8.93 1.71
C MET A 31 -5.83 -8.40 2.81
N LEU A 32 -5.13 -7.30 2.58
CA LEU A 32 -4.31 -6.65 3.60
C LEU A 32 -5.14 -6.33 4.85
N ALA A 33 -6.34 -5.78 4.66
CA ALA A 33 -7.22 -5.44 5.77
C ALA A 33 -7.64 -6.68 6.56
N ARG A 34 -7.95 -7.79 5.89
CA ARG A 34 -8.30 -9.05 6.56
C ARG A 34 -7.13 -9.60 7.37
N TRP A 35 -5.90 -9.36 6.94
CA TRP A 35 -4.70 -9.76 7.66
C TRP A 35 -4.29 -8.76 8.73
N GLY A 36 -5.14 -7.77 9.01
CA GLY A 36 -4.94 -6.83 10.10
C GLY A 36 -4.04 -5.64 9.80
N THR A 37 -3.73 -5.41 8.54
CA THR A 37 -2.95 -4.23 8.14
C THR A 37 -3.87 -3.03 7.98
N ASP A 38 -3.48 -1.92 8.59
CA ASP A 38 -4.22 -0.66 8.48
C ASP A 38 -3.83 0.03 7.16
N VAL A 39 -4.66 -0.15 6.14
CA VAL A 39 -4.48 0.54 4.86
C VAL A 39 -5.09 1.93 4.99
N VAL A 40 -4.23 2.93 5.07
CA VAL A 40 -4.65 4.31 5.28
C VAL A 40 -5.22 4.91 4.00
N ARG A 41 -4.50 4.73 2.90
CA ARG A 41 -4.89 5.30 1.62
C ARG A 41 -4.08 4.67 0.50
N HIS A 42 -4.65 4.61 -0.69
CA HIS A 42 -3.92 4.19 -1.90
C HIS A 42 -4.55 4.85 -3.10
N GLY A 43 -3.77 5.00 -4.17
CA GLY A 43 -4.29 5.62 -5.37
C GLY A 43 -3.21 5.94 -6.39
N PRO A 44 -3.62 6.53 -7.50
CA PRO A 44 -2.69 6.91 -8.56
C PRO A 44 -1.92 8.18 -8.20
N SER A 45 -0.73 8.32 -8.79
CA SER A 45 0.02 9.56 -8.74
C SER A 45 -0.76 10.67 -9.49
N ALA A 46 -0.63 11.89 -9.00
CA ALA A 46 -1.30 13.03 -9.61
C ALA A 46 -0.57 13.53 -10.87
N HIS A 47 0.72 13.24 -11.01
CA HIS A 47 1.52 13.80 -12.11
C HIS A 47 2.16 12.76 -13.03
N ASP A 48 2.17 11.49 -12.64
CA ASP A 48 2.82 10.42 -13.40
C ASP A 48 1.81 9.32 -13.65
N GLU A 49 1.54 9.02 -14.90
CA GLU A 49 0.50 8.05 -15.26
C GLU A 49 0.87 6.59 -15.00
N ASP A 50 2.14 6.31 -14.69
CA ASP A 50 2.62 4.95 -14.43
C ASP A 50 3.04 4.74 -12.98
N THR A 51 2.60 5.59 -12.07
CA THR A 51 2.95 5.51 -10.65
C THR A 51 1.69 5.38 -9.79
N TYR A 52 1.78 4.52 -8.77
CA TYR A 52 0.69 4.27 -7.81
C TYR A 52 1.27 4.26 -6.40
N PHE A 53 0.50 4.71 -5.40
CA PHE A 53 0.99 4.75 -4.03
C PHE A 53 0.13 3.92 -3.08
N LEU A 54 0.74 3.50 -1.97
CA LEU A 54 0.07 2.82 -0.88
C LEU A 54 0.60 3.36 0.44
N ILE A 55 -0.30 3.79 1.32
CA ILE A 55 0.05 4.26 2.66
C ILE A 55 -0.54 3.28 3.66
N ARG A 56 0.33 2.71 4.52
CA ARG A 56 -0.06 1.76 5.56
C ARG A 56 0.48 2.21 6.91
N ALA A 57 -0.28 1.96 7.97
CA ALA A 57 0.11 2.32 9.33
C ALA A 57 0.26 1.09 10.20
N TYR A 58 1.23 1.14 11.11
CA TYR A 58 1.58 0.06 12.02
C TYR A 58 1.85 0.63 13.41
N ALA A 59 1.80 -0.23 14.42
CA ALA A 59 2.08 0.19 15.80
C ALA A 59 3.57 0.52 16.00
N SER A 60 4.46 -0.18 15.29
CA SER A 60 5.90 -0.05 15.45
C SER A 60 6.61 -0.63 14.23
N LEU A 61 7.93 -0.45 14.16
CA LEU A 61 8.75 -1.09 13.12
C LEU A 61 8.67 -2.61 13.23
N ASP A 62 8.67 -3.15 14.45
CA ASP A 62 8.55 -4.59 14.65
C ASP A 62 7.20 -5.10 14.18
N ASP A 63 6.13 -4.38 14.51
CA ASP A 63 4.78 -4.73 14.06
C ASP A 63 4.71 -4.74 12.53
N ARG A 64 5.29 -3.73 11.91
CA ARG A 64 5.35 -3.65 10.44
C ARG A 64 6.04 -4.88 9.86
N GLN A 65 7.21 -5.24 10.38
CA GLN A 65 7.97 -6.38 9.86
C GLN A 65 7.20 -7.68 10.03
N GLN A 66 6.63 -7.90 11.21
CA GLN A 66 5.86 -9.12 11.49
C GLN A 66 4.63 -9.24 10.58
N ARG A 67 3.89 -8.17 10.42
CA ARG A 67 2.68 -8.20 9.58
C ARG A 67 3.02 -8.40 8.11
N GLN A 68 4.08 -7.76 7.64
CA GLN A 68 4.49 -7.94 6.24
C GLN A 68 5.03 -9.35 5.99
N ASP A 69 5.82 -9.89 6.91
CA ASP A 69 6.33 -11.26 6.77
C ASP A 69 5.17 -12.26 6.73
N ALA A 70 4.20 -12.09 7.61
CA ALA A 70 3.04 -12.99 7.66
C ALA A 70 2.20 -12.89 6.38
N PHE A 71 1.91 -11.68 5.94
CA PHE A 71 1.06 -11.46 4.77
C PHE A 71 1.74 -11.94 3.48
N TYR A 72 2.96 -11.46 3.23
CA TYR A 72 3.66 -11.76 1.99
C TYR A 72 4.16 -13.21 1.93
N GLY A 73 4.27 -13.87 3.09
CA GLY A 73 4.58 -15.29 3.17
C GLY A 73 3.36 -16.20 3.15
N SER A 74 2.15 -15.63 3.12
CA SER A 74 0.93 -16.43 3.18
C SER A 74 0.61 -17.10 1.85
N ASP A 75 -0.02 -18.27 1.92
CA ASP A 75 -0.49 -18.96 0.72
C ASP A 75 -1.55 -18.13 0.00
N GLU A 76 -2.40 -17.44 0.73
CA GLU A 76 -3.44 -16.61 0.15
C GLU A 76 -2.86 -15.55 -0.79
N TRP A 77 -1.79 -14.89 -0.35
CA TRP A 77 -1.10 -13.91 -1.20
C TRP A 77 -0.35 -14.58 -2.34
N ILE A 78 0.46 -15.60 -2.02
CA ILE A 78 1.35 -16.23 -2.99
C ILE A 78 0.57 -16.90 -4.12
N GLN A 79 -0.52 -17.60 -3.79
CA GLN A 79 -1.36 -18.28 -4.78
C GLN A 79 -2.47 -17.39 -5.33
N GLY A 80 -2.67 -16.22 -4.75
CA GLY A 80 -3.68 -15.25 -5.17
C GLY A 80 -3.10 -14.18 -6.08
N PRO A 81 -3.18 -12.91 -5.69
CA PRO A 81 -2.88 -11.79 -6.61
C PRO A 81 -1.39 -11.53 -6.83
N ARG A 82 -0.48 -12.24 -6.13
CA ARG A 82 0.95 -11.94 -6.17
C ARG A 82 1.51 -11.87 -7.60
N ALA A 83 1.28 -12.92 -8.37
CA ALA A 83 1.86 -13.00 -9.72
C ALA A 83 1.32 -11.90 -10.63
N SER A 84 0.02 -11.65 -10.56
CA SER A 84 -0.60 -10.60 -11.38
C SER A 84 -0.08 -9.22 -11.01
N ILE A 85 0.04 -8.94 -9.73
CA ILE A 85 0.54 -7.64 -9.25
C ILE A 85 2.01 -7.47 -9.61
N LEU A 86 2.86 -8.44 -9.31
CA LEU A 86 4.29 -8.33 -9.58
C LEU A 86 4.57 -8.21 -11.08
N GLY A 87 3.73 -8.82 -11.91
CA GLY A 87 3.87 -8.70 -13.36
C GLY A 87 3.67 -7.30 -13.90
N LEU A 88 3.02 -6.42 -13.14
CA LEU A 88 2.74 -5.04 -13.56
C LEU A 88 3.75 -4.03 -12.99
N ILE A 89 4.61 -4.45 -12.07
CA ILE A 89 5.54 -3.56 -11.37
C ILE A 89 6.93 -3.67 -11.98
N GLU A 90 7.55 -2.53 -12.29
CA GLU A 90 8.96 -2.49 -12.64
C GLU A 90 9.83 -2.45 -11.40
N ASN A 91 9.49 -1.56 -10.47
CA ASN A 91 10.17 -1.46 -9.18
C ASN A 91 9.28 -0.72 -8.19
N PHE A 92 9.68 -0.72 -6.91
CA PHE A 92 9.00 0.09 -5.91
C PHE A 92 10.00 0.59 -4.87
N THR A 93 9.62 1.64 -4.17
CA THR A 93 10.38 2.16 -3.03
C THR A 93 9.45 2.34 -1.86
N SER A 94 10.01 2.27 -0.65
CA SER A 94 9.26 2.51 0.57
C SER A 94 9.96 3.55 1.42
N LEU A 95 9.18 4.47 1.97
CA LEU A 95 9.61 5.42 2.97
C LEU A 95 8.86 5.11 4.25
N VAL A 96 9.57 4.94 5.35
CA VAL A 96 8.95 4.67 6.66
C VAL A 96 9.24 5.82 7.58
N LEU A 97 8.19 6.37 8.19
CA LEU A 97 8.31 7.53 9.08
C LEU A 97 7.32 7.43 10.22
N GLU A 98 7.55 8.26 11.25
CA GLU A 98 6.65 8.37 12.40
C GLU A 98 5.71 9.54 12.19
N LEU A 99 4.41 9.30 12.32
CA LEU A 99 3.41 10.37 12.23
C LEU A 99 2.54 10.35 13.47
N ASP A 100 2.14 11.53 13.95
CA ASP A 100 1.18 11.62 15.05
C ASP A 100 -0.24 11.29 14.57
N ALA A 101 -1.13 11.08 15.53
CA ALA A 101 -2.50 10.66 15.24
C ALA A 101 -3.25 11.68 14.38
N SER A 102 -3.01 12.95 14.60
CA SER A 102 -3.68 14.03 13.87
C SER A 102 -3.25 14.06 12.40
N THR A 103 -1.96 13.94 12.15
CA THR A 103 -1.43 13.92 10.79
C THR A 103 -1.93 12.68 10.04
N LEU A 104 -1.91 11.53 10.71
CA LEU A 104 -2.38 10.29 10.10
C LEU A 104 -3.87 10.36 9.79
N ALA A 105 -4.68 10.92 10.69
CA ALA A 105 -6.11 11.12 10.45
C ALA A 105 -6.35 12.02 9.24
N GLY A 106 -5.52 13.04 9.07
CA GLY A 106 -5.58 13.92 7.90
C GLY A 106 -5.30 13.19 6.60
N LEU A 107 -4.32 12.29 6.60
CA LEU A 107 -4.04 11.46 5.43
C LEU A 107 -5.20 10.53 5.10
N ARG A 108 -5.83 9.95 6.14
CA ARG A 108 -6.93 9.01 5.97
C ARG A 108 -8.21 9.70 5.49
N ASN A 109 -8.56 10.80 6.13
CA ASN A 109 -9.82 11.49 5.93
C ASN A 109 -9.68 12.80 5.17
N GLY A 110 -8.46 13.22 4.95
CA GLY A 110 -8.18 14.49 4.30
C GLY A 110 -8.74 14.49 2.90
N THR A 111 -9.47 15.55 2.61
CA THR A 111 -9.98 15.76 1.27
C THR A 111 -8.85 16.34 0.43
N VAL A 112 -8.49 15.62 -0.60
CA VAL A 112 -7.55 16.17 -1.55
C VAL A 112 -8.33 17.06 -2.49
N GLN A 113 -8.04 18.32 -2.41
CA GLN A 113 -8.64 19.27 -3.30
C GLN A 113 -7.79 19.40 -4.55
N ALA A 114 -8.38 19.10 -5.62
CA ALA A 114 -7.72 19.28 -6.89
C ALA A 114 -7.63 20.76 -7.22
#